data_bc0fd0623cab1547683de8739ee8a039
#
_entry.id   bc0fd0623cab1547683de8739ee8a039
#
_cell.length_a   1.000
_cell.length_b   1.000
_cell.length_c   1.000
_cell.angle_alpha   90.00
_cell.angle_beta   90.00
_cell.angle_gamma   90.00
#
_symmetry.space_group_name_H-M   'P 1'
#
loop_
_entity.id
_entity.type
_entity.pdbx_description
1 polymer ?
#
loop_
_entity_poly.entity_id
_entity_poly.type
_entity_poly.pdbx_seq_one_letter_code
_entity_poly.pdbx_strand_id
1 'polypeptide(L)'
;MEGIKEMSKHLDIVWTNQFKKDYKLAMKRLLEIDLLDDIIRKLSNGEQLSEKNKDHALTGNWVGHRECHIQPDWLLIYRVENDLLVLTLTRTGSHSDLFGK
;
A
#
# COMPACT_ATOMS: atom_id res chain seq x y z
N MET A 1 -14.38 -9.62 27.98
CA MET A 1 -14.09 -9.63 27.40
C MET A 1 -13.47 -9.48 26.73
N GLU A 2 -13.49 -9.65 26.57
CA GLU A 2 -12.87 -9.66 25.99
C GLU A 2 -12.50 -9.47 24.99
N GLY A 3 -12.35 -9.89 24.93
CA GLY A 3 -11.65 -10.21 23.83
C GLY A 3 -11.71 -9.32 22.74
N ILE A 4 -12.21 -8.63 22.55
CA ILE A 4 -12.28 -7.80 21.59
C ILE A 4 -11.18 -7.06 21.19
N LYS A 5 -10.48 -6.69 22.02
CA LYS A 5 -9.47 -5.89 21.75
C LYS A 5 -8.47 -6.34 20.98
N GLU A 6 -8.28 -7.51 20.94
CA GLU A 6 -7.20 -7.95 20.18
C GLU A 6 -7.61 -7.95 18.77
N MET A 7 -8.69 -7.45 18.46
CA MET A 7 -9.10 -7.34 17.10
C MET A 7 -8.11 -6.49 16.37
N SER A 8 -7.84 -6.79 15.15
CA SER A 8 -6.96 -6.01 14.34
C SER A 8 -7.57 -4.62 14.16
N LYS A 9 -6.72 -3.63 14.05
CA LYS A 9 -7.17 -2.28 13.80
C LYS A 9 -7.67 -2.19 12.37
N HIS A 10 -8.77 -1.51 12.19
CA HIS A 10 -9.27 -1.24 10.85
C HIS A 10 -8.91 0.20 10.51
N LEU A 11 -8.16 0.38 9.44
CA LEU A 11 -7.71 1.70 9.02
C LEU A 11 -8.60 2.22 7.92
N ASP A 12 -8.93 3.50 7.99
CA ASP A 12 -9.68 4.15 6.93
C ASP A 12 -8.74 4.40 5.77
N ILE A 13 -9.18 4.09 4.57
CA ILE A 13 -8.34 4.18 3.37
C ILE A 13 -8.51 5.53 2.70
N VAL A 14 -7.38 6.19 2.44
CA VAL A 14 -7.36 7.47 1.73
C VAL A 14 -6.52 7.29 0.47
N TRP A 15 -7.05 7.69 -0.66
CA TRP A 15 -6.35 7.64 -1.95
C TRP A 15 -5.88 9.03 -2.30
N THR A 16 -4.58 9.21 -2.52
CA THR A 16 -4.09 10.49 -3.05
C THR A 16 -4.58 10.64 -4.49
N ASN A 17 -4.59 11.86 -4.99
CA ASN A 17 -4.97 12.11 -6.39
C ASN A 17 -4.01 11.38 -7.33
N GLN A 18 -2.73 11.36 -7.00
CA GLN A 18 -1.75 10.68 -7.83
C GLN A 18 -2.00 9.16 -7.82
N PHE A 19 -2.35 8.59 -6.66
CA PHE A 19 -2.64 7.16 -6.60
C PHE A 19 -3.84 6.82 -7.49
N LYS A 20 -4.85 7.68 -7.52
CA LYS A 20 -6.02 7.44 -8.38
C LYS A 20 -5.60 7.34 -9.85
N LYS A 21 -4.70 8.22 -10.28
CA LYS A 21 -4.19 8.18 -11.65
C LYS A 21 -3.37 6.92 -11.88
N ASP A 22 -2.54 6.57 -10.92
CA ASP A 22 -1.69 5.37 -11.01
C ASP A 22 -2.56 4.12 -11.12
N TYR A 23 -3.64 4.07 -10.35
CA TYR A 23 -4.56 2.93 -10.34
C TYR A 23 -5.20 2.76 -11.73
N LYS A 24 -5.65 3.87 -12.31
CA LYS A 24 -6.24 3.82 -13.66
C LYS A 24 -5.22 3.36 -14.69
N LEU A 25 -3.98 3.80 -14.55
CA LEU A 25 -2.92 3.39 -15.48
C LEU A 25 -2.64 1.89 -15.34
N ALA A 26 -2.64 1.37 -14.10
CA ALA A 26 -2.45 -0.05 -13.87
C ALA A 26 -3.56 -0.85 -14.56
N MET A 27 -4.80 -0.37 -14.50
CA MET A 27 -5.90 -1.03 -15.18
C MET A 27 -5.71 -1.01 -16.69
N LYS A 28 -5.26 0.12 -17.24
CA LYS A 28 -5.01 0.22 -18.68
C LYS A 28 -3.90 -0.72 -19.12
N ARG A 29 -2.92 -0.94 -18.28
CA ARG A 29 -1.81 -1.85 -18.58
C ARG A 29 -2.19 -3.30 -18.36
N LEU A 30 -3.43 -3.56 -17.98
CA LEU A 30 -3.95 -4.91 -17.77
C LEU A 30 -3.22 -5.65 -16.66
N LEU A 31 -2.74 -4.92 -15.64
CA LEU A 31 -2.15 -5.55 -14.49
C LEU A 31 -3.27 -6.23 -13.69
N GLU A 32 -2.89 -7.23 -12.89
CA GLU A 32 -3.87 -7.98 -12.11
C GLU A 32 -4.27 -7.14 -10.91
N ILE A 33 -5.24 -6.26 -11.12
CA ILE A 33 -5.65 -5.29 -10.11
C ILE A 33 -6.15 -5.96 -8.82
N ASP A 34 -6.66 -7.19 -8.91
CA ASP A 34 -7.10 -7.93 -7.72
C ASP A 34 -5.95 -8.14 -6.74
N LEU A 35 -4.72 -8.26 -7.24
CA LEU A 35 -3.56 -8.42 -6.36
C LEU A 35 -3.32 -7.16 -5.54
N LEU A 36 -3.47 -6.00 -6.19
CA LEU A 36 -3.33 -4.73 -5.49
C LEU A 36 -4.45 -4.55 -4.47
N ASP A 37 -5.68 -4.83 -4.89
CA ASP A 37 -6.83 -4.69 -3.99
C ASP A 37 -6.69 -5.60 -2.77
N ASP A 38 -6.14 -6.80 -2.95
CA ASP A 38 -5.93 -7.74 -1.86
C ASP A 38 -4.90 -7.20 -0.86
N ILE A 39 -3.82 -6.62 -1.36
CA ILE A 39 -2.79 -6.03 -0.52
C ILE A 39 -3.39 -4.86 0.28
N ILE A 40 -4.17 -4.01 -0.38
CA ILE A 40 -4.79 -2.86 0.27
C ILE A 40 -5.71 -3.34 1.38
N ARG A 41 -6.50 -4.38 1.12
CA ARG A 41 -7.42 -4.92 2.11
C ARG A 41 -6.67 -5.44 3.33
N LYS A 42 -5.58 -6.16 3.10
CA LYS A 42 -4.77 -6.69 4.20
C LYS A 42 -4.18 -5.56 5.04
N LEU A 43 -3.63 -4.54 4.39
CA LEU A 43 -3.06 -3.41 5.10
C LEU A 43 -4.13 -2.66 5.90
N SER A 44 -5.30 -2.49 5.30
CA SER A 44 -6.40 -1.80 5.96
C SER A 44 -6.87 -2.55 7.21
N ASN A 45 -6.78 -3.87 7.21
CA ASN A 45 -7.17 -4.68 8.35
C ASN A 45 -6.04 -4.85 9.38
N GLY A 46 -4.90 -4.21 9.17
CA GLY A 46 -3.78 -4.30 10.09
C GLY A 46 -3.02 -5.61 9.98
N GLU A 47 -3.23 -6.35 8.91
CA GLU A 47 -2.54 -7.63 8.72
C GLU A 47 -1.13 -7.42 8.23
N GLN A 48 -0.26 -8.34 8.60
CA GLN A 48 1.11 -8.33 8.15
C GLN A 48 1.20 -9.00 6.78
N LEU A 49 1.94 -8.40 5.85
CA LEU A 49 2.11 -8.98 4.53
C LEU A 49 3.10 -10.12 4.58
N SER A 50 3.05 -11.01 3.58
CA SER A 50 3.99 -12.11 3.51
C SER A 50 5.38 -11.61 3.13
N GLU A 51 6.40 -12.40 3.37
CA GLU A 51 7.78 -12.01 3.07
C GLU A 51 8.01 -11.70 1.59
N LYS A 52 7.29 -12.35 0.73
CA LYS A 52 7.47 -12.13 -0.71
C LYS A 52 7.10 -10.71 -1.12
N ASN A 53 6.29 -10.02 -0.33
CA ASN A 53 5.90 -8.65 -0.63
C ASN A 53 6.97 -7.64 -0.21
N LYS A 54 8.00 -8.07 0.51
CA LYS A 54 9.13 -7.22 0.86
C LYS A 54 8.76 -5.86 1.42
N ASP A 55 7.79 -5.85 2.32
CA ASP A 55 7.31 -4.61 2.93
C ASP A 55 8.41 -4.00 3.79
N HIS A 56 8.74 -2.74 3.55
CA HIS A 56 9.81 -2.05 4.29
C HIS A 56 9.61 -0.54 4.28
N ALA A 57 10.24 0.13 5.26
CA ALA A 57 10.18 1.58 5.35
C ALA A 57 11.10 2.21 4.32
N LEU A 58 10.68 3.34 3.79
CA LEU A 58 11.48 4.09 2.84
C LEU A 58 12.23 5.21 3.56
N THR A 59 13.26 5.74 2.90
CA THR A 59 14.07 6.83 3.44
C THR A 59 14.12 7.96 2.42
N GLY A 60 14.92 9.00 2.72
CA GLY A 60 15.09 10.11 1.81
C GLY A 60 13.79 10.89 1.61
N ASN A 61 13.48 11.18 0.38
CA ASN A 61 12.28 11.95 0.07
C ASN A 61 10.98 11.24 0.44
N TRP A 62 11.07 9.94 0.69
CA TRP A 62 9.90 9.14 1.03
C TRP A 62 9.85 8.76 2.50
N VAL A 63 10.61 9.45 3.35
CA VAL A 63 10.61 9.13 4.77
C VAL A 63 9.20 9.22 5.31
N GLY A 64 8.83 8.31 6.18
CA GLY A 64 7.47 8.23 6.71
C GLY A 64 6.55 7.33 5.91
N HIS A 65 7.00 6.88 4.75
CA HIS A 65 6.23 5.97 3.90
C HIS A 65 6.85 4.59 3.93
N ARG A 66 6.07 3.61 3.49
CA ARG A 66 6.53 2.24 3.34
C ARG A 66 6.27 1.81 1.90
N GLU A 67 7.00 0.80 1.47
CA GLU A 67 6.85 0.25 0.14
C GLU A 67 6.66 -1.25 0.25
N CYS A 68 5.78 -1.81 -0.56
CA CYS A 68 5.71 -3.26 -0.69
C CYS A 68 5.61 -3.62 -2.17
N HIS A 69 5.97 -4.88 -2.48
CA HIS A 69 5.92 -5.39 -3.85
C HIS A 69 4.64 -6.18 -4.04
N ILE A 70 3.80 -5.75 -4.97
CA ILE A 70 2.62 -6.50 -5.36
C ILE A 70 3.09 -7.64 -6.28
N GLN A 71 3.98 -7.30 -7.19
CA GLN A 71 4.72 -8.23 -8.06
C GLN A 71 6.15 -7.68 -8.14
N PRO A 72 7.11 -8.42 -8.68
CA PRO A 72 8.51 -7.97 -8.65
C PRO A 72 8.78 -6.54 -9.09
N ASP A 73 8.07 -6.07 -10.11
CA ASP A 73 8.24 -4.68 -10.54
C ASP A 73 6.93 -3.92 -10.48
N TRP A 74 6.09 -4.24 -9.52
CA TRP A 74 4.86 -3.49 -9.30
C TRP A 74 4.77 -3.19 -7.82
N LEU A 75 4.96 -1.93 -7.47
CA LEU A 75 5.12 -1.48 -6.10
C LEU A 75 3.92 -0.68 -5.62
N LEU A 76 3.73 -0.67 -4.31
CA LEU A 76 2.77 0.21 -3.66
C LEU A 76 3.53 1.01 -2.61
N ILE A 77 3.44 2.33 -2.68
CA ILE A 77 3.97 3.22 -1.64
C ILE A 77 2.77 3.69 -0.83
N TYR A 78 2.84 3.52 0.48
CA TYR A 78 1.74 3.85 1.37
C TYR A 78 2.25 4.38 2.70
N ARG A 79 1.35 4.92 3.49
CA ARG A 79 1.67 5.45 4.79
C ARG A 79 0.58 5.06 5.77
N VAL A 80 0.98 4.61 6.96
CA VAL A 80 0.04 4.27 8.01
C VAL A 80 0.19 5.28 9.13
N GLU A 81 -0.92 5.90 9.52
CA GLU A 81 -0.93 6.81 10.64
C GLU A 81 -1.78 6.16 11.72
N ASN A 82 -1.12 5.44 12.62
CA ASN A 82 -1.81 4.67 13.64
C ASN A 82 -2.65 5.53 14.59
N ASP A 83 -2.19 6.73 14.88
CA ASP A 83 -2.93 7.62 15.77
C ASP A 83 -4.29 8.01 15.18
N LEU A 84 -4.36 8.11 13.87
CA LEU A 84 -5.57 8.51 13.19
C LEU A 84 -6.32 7.34 12.59
N LEU A 85 -5.74 6.15 12.66
CA LEU A 85 -6.27 4.94 12.03
C LEU A 85 -6.51 5.15 10.53
N VAL A 86 -5.51 5.72 9.86
CA VAL A 86 -5.60 6.03 8.44
C VAL A 86 -4.50 5.31 7.67
N LEU A 87 -4.88 4.73 6.53
CA LEU A 87 -3.97 4.16 5.55
C LEU A 87 -4.05 5.04 4.31
N THR A 88 -2.96 5.73 4.01
CA THR A 88 -2.90 6.58 2.82
C THR A 88 -2.19 5.81 1.71
N LEU A 89 -2.86 5.64 0.58
CA LEU A 89 -2.28 5.02 -0.60
C LEU A 89 -1.70 6.14 -1.43
N THR A 90 -0.37 6.19 -1.50
CA THR A 90 0.34 7.34 -2.06
C THR A 90 0.66 7.19 -3.53
N ARG A 91 1.24 6.06 -3.93
CA ARG A 91 1.58 5.79 -5.32
C ARG A 91 1.58 4.29 -5.60
N THR A 92 1.35 3.91 -6.84
CA THR A 92 1.61 2.54 -7.28
C THR A 92 2.15 2.60 -8.71
N GLY A 93 3.04 1.68 -9.05
CA GLY A 93 3.67 1.64 -10.37
C GLY A 93 4.93 0.80 -10.35
N SER A 94 5.65 0.80 -11.47
CA SER A 94 6.91 0.10 -11.57
C SER A 94 8.02 0.93 -10.91
N HIS A 95 9.19 0.34 -10.74
CA HIS A 95 10.35 1.11 -10.26
C HIS A 95 10.59 2.33 -11.13
N SER A 96 10.47 2.16 -12.43
CA SER A 96 10.69 3.27 -13.36
C SER A 96 9.64 4.36 -13.17
N ASP A 97 8.38 3.97 -12.98
CA ASP A 97 7.30 4.94 -12.79
C ASP A 97 7.53 5.78 -11.53
N LEU A 98 7.98 5.12 -10.45
CA LEU A 98 8.03 5.77 -9.14
C LEU A 98 9.37 6.42 -8.83
N PHE A 99 10.45 5.87 -9.34
CA PHE A 99 11.79 6.34 -9.01
C PHE A 99 12.63 6.74 -10.23
N GLY A 100 12.05 6.64 -11.43
CA GLY A 100 12.76 7.06 -12.64
C GLY A 100 13.88 6.13 -13.06
N LYS A 101 13.79 4.87 -12.70
CA LYS A 101 14.89 3.93 -13.03
C LYS A 101 14.51 2.76 -13.90
#